data_eeb52142dd59afeb95f7f275a821c94a
#
_entry.id   eeb52142dd59afeb95f7f275a821c94a
#
_cell.length_a   1.000
_cell.length_b   1.000
_cell.length_c   1.000
_cell.angle_alpha   90.00
_cell.angle_beta   90.00
_cell.angle_gamma   90.00
#
_symmetry.space_group_name_H-M   'P 1'
#
loop_
_entity.id
_entity.type
_entity.pdbx_description
1 polymer ?
#
loop_
_entity_poly.entity_id
_entity_poly.type
_entity_poly.pdbx_seq_one_letter_code
_entity_poly.pdbx_strand_id
1 'polypeptide(L)'
;MGRTYFRRAALGAAALGLTVAAGSLPGWTRALFDSRPLQEERFAILAQPVDQDRWKLLVLEQIKARPLCWEKRRDGLMNPSLNSFDFTGICSRYLDSNGYSLRTSGTDVDQRFRLRLDQGRHGLTLRAMDSDRGSTITVARATKVRRNKNAFVQLTLEPGWSLERRVYQGRTLSHVYFANAQPLTTLIAANQNSERTTRGLTASLPPMPSRSIQSNQGMQRGPIRLEVIPYRP
;
A
#
# COMPACT_ATOMS: atom_id res chain seq x y z
N MET A 1 -79.35 -8.97 68.12
CA MET A 1 -79.25 -9.65 66.76
C MET A 1 -79.04 -8.56 65.75
N GLY A 2 -77.77 -8.25 65.39
CA GLY A 2 -77.42 -7.24 64.37
C GLY A 2 -76.38 -7.80 63.42
N ARG A 3 -76.73 -7.97 62.15
CA ARG A 3 -75.89 -8.43 61.10
C ARG A 3 -75.19 -7.23 60.44
N THR A 4 -73.88 -7.10 60.59
CA THR A 4 -73.05 -6.11 59.91
C THR A 4 -72.58 -6.67 58.59
N TYR A 5 -72.94 -6.01 57.47
CA TYR A 5 -72.42 -6.33 56.14
C TYR A 5 -71.14 -5.59 55.88
N PHE A 6 -70.02 -6.31 55.70
CA PHE A 6 -68.77 -5.73 55.23
C PHE A 6 -68.81 -5.63 53.68
N ARG A 7 -68.74 -4.40 53.17
CA ARG A 7 -68.51 -4.11 51.75
C ARG A 7 -67.02 -4.28 51.45
N ARG A 8 -66.64 -5.23 50.65
CA ARG A 8 -65.30 -5.36 50.11
C ARG A 8 -65.12 -4.40 48.94
N ALA A 9 -64.28 -3.41 49.06
CA ALA A 9 -63.79 -2.56 47.98
C ALA A 9 -62.68 -3.31 47.24
N ALA A 10 -62.83 -3.60 45.97
CA ALA A 10 -61.82 -4.15 45.10
C ALA A 10 -60.94 -3.00 44.58
N LEU A 11 -59.66 -2.92 45.02
CA LEU A 11 -58.67 -2.07 44.44
C LEU A 11 -58.07 -2.76 43.21
N GLY A 12 -58.40 -2.22 42.04
CA GLY A 12 -57.77 -2.62 40.76
C GLY A 12 -56.37 -2.02 40.67
N ALA A 13 -55.32 -2.84 40.72
CA ALA A 13 -53.96 -2.45 40.43
C ALA A 13 -53.74 -2.47 38.90
N ALA A 14 -53.65 -1.28 38.29
CA ALA A 14 -53.20 -1.14 36.89
C ALA A 14 -51.70 -1.34 36.84
N ALA A 15 -51.21 -2.50 36.36
CA ALA A 15 -49.83 -2.75 36.06
C ALA A 15 -49.43 -2.06 34.73
N LEU A 16 -48.75 -0.93 34.80
CA LEU A 16 -48.10 -0.31 33.67
C LEU A 16 -46.86 -1.18 33.30
N GLY A 17 -47.03 -2.00 32.24
CA GLY A 17 -45.94 -2.76 31.65
C GLY A 17 -44.94 -1.81 30.93
N LEU A 18 -43.78 -1.54 31.57
CA LEU A 18 -42.65 -0.96 30.89
C LEU A 18 -42.04 -2.02 29.95
N THR A 19 -42.35 -1.96 28.64
CA THR A 19 -41.61 -2.69 27.64
C THR A 19 -40.26 -2.01 27.43
N VAL A 20 -39.21 -2.52 28.07
CA VAL A 20 -37.80 -2.16 27.77
C VAL A 20 -37.52 -2.76 26.39
N ALA A 21 -37.55 -1.92 25.36
CA ALA A 21 -37.01 -2.26 24.06
C ALA A 21 -35.49 -2.47 24.26
N ALA A 22 -35.07 -3.72 24.38
CA ALA A 22 -33.67 -4.09 24.31
C ALA A 22 -33.16 -3.76 22.89
N GLY A 23 -32.74 -2.52 22.70
CA GLY A 23 -32.02 -2.11 21.49
C GLY A 23 -30.76 -2.96 21.39
N SER A 24 -30.70 -3.85 20.40
CA SER A 24 -29.50 -4.58 20.06
C SER A 24 -28.43 -3.55 19.69
N LEU A 25 -27.53 -3.28 20.60
CA LEU A 25 -26.33 -2.50 20.30
C LEU A 25 -25.61 -3.25 19.16
N PRO A 26 -25.26 -2.56 18.05
CA PRO A 26 -24.49 -3.20 17.02
C PRO A 26 -23.24 -3.78 17.67
N GLY A 27 -23.13 -5.11 17.63
CA GLY A 27 -21.95 -5.81 18.13
C GLY A 27 -20.75 -5.34 17.34
N TRP A 28 -19.92 -4.51 17.96
CA TRP A 28 -18.63 -4.12 17.40
C TRP A 28 -17.81 -5.39 17.38
N THR A 29 -17.70 -6.00 16.21
CA THR A 29 -16.77 -7.11 16.01
C THR A 29 -15.37 -6.55 16.24
N ARG A 30 -14.83 -6.78 17.44
CA ARG A 30 -13.48 -6.37 17.79
C ARG A 30 -12.52 -7.08 16.84
N ALA A 31 -11.64 -6.32 16.20
CA ALA A 31 -10.60 -6.88 15.35
C ALA A 31 -9.78 -7.91 16.15
N LEU A 32 -9.47 -9.05 15.54
CA LEU A 32 -8.70 -10.12 16.18
C LEU A 32 -7.31 -9.64 16.61
N PHE A 33 -6.71 -8.73 15.85
CA PHE A 33 -5.42 -8.15 16.13
C PHE A 33 -5.54 -6.66 16.40
N ASP A 34 -4.73 -6.17 17.32
CA ASP A 34 -4.44 -4.75 17.51
C ASP A 34 -3.15 -4.38 16.79
N SER A 35 -2.80 -3.09 16.81
CA SER A 35 -1.53 -2.60 16.27
C SER A 35 -0.91 -1.52 17.14
N ARG A 36 0.40 -1.32 16.99
CA ARG A 36 1.16 -0.24 17.62
C ARG A 36 2.04 0.46 16.59
N PRO A 37 2.14 1.78 16.61
CA PRO A 37 3.05 2.53 15.75
C PRO A 37 4.48 2.03 15.88
N LEU A 38 5.22 2.06 14.78
CA LEU A 38 6.64 1.75 14.71
C LEU A 38 7.47 3.04 14.60
N GLN A 39 8.71 2.95 15.02
CA GLN A 39 9.71 4.00 14.76
C GLN A 39 10.18 3.84 13.30
N GLU A 40 9.65 4.68 12.40
CA GLU A 40 9.87 4.53 10.95
C GLU A 40 11.35 4.62 10.56
N GLU A 41 12.16 5.35 11.34
CA GLU A 41 13.60 5.50 11.14
C GLU A 41 14.36 4.16 11.25
N ARG A 42 13.76 3.20 11.93
CA ARG A 42 14.30 1.85 12.09
C ARG A 42 13.87 0.90 10.97
N PHE A 43 13.14 1.40 9.98
CA PHE A 43 12.63 0.60 8.88
C PHE A 43 13.06 1.17 7.54
N ALA A 44 13.31 0.29 6.59
CA ALA A 44 13.49 0.64 5.19
C ALA A 44 12.52 -0.18 4.34
N ILE A 45 11.70 0.53 3.56
CA ILE A 45 10.79 -0.08 2.58
C ILE A 45 11.53 -0.06 1.25
N LEU A 46 11.86 -1.22 0.72
CA LEU A 46 12.78 -1.38 -0.39
C LEU A 46 12.13 -2.16 -1.54
N ALA A 47 12.45 -1.75 -2.75
CA ALA A 47 12.19 -2.50 -3.97
C ALA A 47 13.48 -3.15 -4.47
N GLN A 48 13.51 -4.47 -4.44
CA GLN A 48 14.58 -5.28 -5.00
C GLN A 48 14.29 -5.60 -6.47
N PRO A 49 15.19 -5.31 -7.42
CA PRO A 49 15.01 -5.75 -8.80
C PRO A 49 15.17 -7.26 -8.88
N VAL A 50 14.20 -7.92 -9.53
CA VAL A 50 14.20 -9.36 -9.80
C VAL A 50 14.03 -9.54 -11.29
N ASP A 51 14.88 -10.35 -11.92
CA ASP A 51 14.92 -10.53 -13.37
C ASP A 51 15.00 -9.20 -14.15
N GLN A 52 14.46 -9.18 -15.39
CA GLN A 52 14.55 -7.98 -16.23
C GLN A 52 13.52 -6.91 -15.88
N ASP A 53 12.29 -7.32 -15.51
CA ASP A 53 11.15 -6.39 -15.41
C ASP A 53 10.42 -6.39 -14.06
N ARG A 54 10.73 -7.33 -13.19
CA ARG A 54 10.01 -7.49 -11.92
C ARG A 54 10.72 -6.83 -10.74
N TRP A 55 9.92 -6.49 -9.74
CA TRP A 55 10.38 -5.96 -8.46
C TRP A 55 9.77 -6.76 -7.31
N LYS A 56 10.56 -6.99 -6.27
CA LYS A 56 10.13 -7.62 -5.03
C LYS A 56 10.14 -6.60 -3.91
N LEU A 57 9.05 -6.54 -3.14
CA LEU A 57 8.98 -5.74 -1.93
C LEU A 57 9.78 -6.42 -0.82
N LEU A 58 10.59 -5.64 -0.14
CA LEU A 58 11.35 -6.03 1.04
C LEU A 58 11.22 -4.92 2.09
N VAL A 59 10.82 -5.29 3.30
CA VAL A 59 10.90 -4.37 4.45
C VAL A 59 12.02 -4.86 5.36
N LEU A 60 12.95 -3.98 5.69
CA LEU A 60 14.03 -4.23 6.64
C LEU A 60 13.78 -3.49 7.94
N GLU A 61 14.17 -4.10 9.04
CA GLU A 61 14.17 -3.50 10.37
C GLU A 61 15.57 -3.55 10.98
N GLN A 62 16.01 -2.42 11.53
CA GLN A 62 17.22 -2.30 12.34
C GLN A 62 16.84 -2.56 13.80
N ILE A 63 17.19 -3.73 14.35
CA ILE A 63 16.89 -4.10 15.74
C ILE A 63 17.96 -3.54 16.68
N LYS A 64 19.22 -3.81 16.42
CA LYS A 64 20.37 -3.24 17.15
C LYS A 64 21.00 -2.13 16.33
N ALA A 65 21.58 -1.13 17.01
CA ALA A 65 22.14 0.05 16.35
C ALA A 65 23.30 -0.26 15.37
N ARG A 66 24.01 -1.34 15.56
CA ARG A 66 25.18 -1.74 14.75
C ARG A 66 25.29 -3.26 14.67
N PRO A 67 25.87 -3.80 13.57
CA PRO A 67 26.16 -3.12 12.29
C PRO A 67 24.89 -2.67 11.57
N LEU A 68 25.01 -1.76 10.57
CA LEU A 68 23.87 -1.23 9.84
C LEU A 68 23.29 -2.29 8.89
N CYS A 69 21.96 -2.42 8.90
CA CYS A 69 21.22 -3.35 8.04
C CYS A 69 21.12 -2.87 6.59
N TRP A 70 21.26 -1.56 6.38
CA TRP A 70 21.32 -0.92 5.05
C TRP A 70 22.10 0.38 5.12
N GLU A 71 22.64 0.79 3.99
CA GLU A 71 23.33 2.06 3.81
C GLU A 71 22.86 2.76 2.55
N LYS A 72 22.69 4.08 2.63
CA LYS A 72 22.34 4.89 1.48
C LYS A 72 23.59 5.17 0.65
N ARG A 73 23.57 4.83 -0.61
CA ARG A 73 24.65 5.06 -1.56
C ARG A 73 24.62 6.51 -2.08
N ARG A 74 25.74 6.98 -2.63
CA ARG A 74 25.83 8.33 -3.26
C ARG A 74 24.90 8.50 -4.46
N ASP A 75 24.56 7.43 -5.16
CA ASP A 75 23.63 7.41 -6.29
C ASP A 75 22.14 7.39 -5.86
N GLY A 76 21.86 7.42 -4.55
CA GLY A 76 20.54 7.42 -3.96
C GLY A 76 19.90 6.04 -3.81
N LEU A 77 20.58 4.98 -4.27
CA LEU A 77 20.14 3.60 -4.03
C LEU A 77 20.50 3.16 -2.61
N MET A 78 19.90 2.09 -2.17
CA MET A 78 20.15 1.45 -0.87
C MET A 78 20.97 0.19 -1.05
N ASN A 79 22.05 0.07 -0.27
CA ASN A 79 22.85 -1.14 -0.19
C ASN A 79 22.38 -1.94 1.02
N PRO A 80 21.71 -3.09 0.86
CA PRO A 80 21.35 -3.95 1.99
C PRO A 80 22.58 -4.72 2.43
N SER A 81 22.99 -4.53 3.67
CA SER A 81 24.21 -5.13 4.23
C SER A 81 24.03 -6.56 4.74
N LEU A 82 22.84 -7.16 4.54
CA LEU A 82 22.47 -8.47 5.11
C LEU A 82 23.37 -9.64 4.69
N ASN A 83 24.06 -9.51 3.57
CA ASN A 83 25.00 -10.55 3.10
C ASN A 83 26.42 -10.34 3.59
N SER A 84 26.70 -9.24 4.31
CA SER A 84 28.03 -8.85 4.74
C SER A 84 28.40 -9.35 6.14
N PHE A 85 27.40 -9.80 6.92
CA PHE A 85 27.57 -10.29 8.29
C PHE A 85 26.40 -11.19 8.72
N ASP A 86 26.54 -11.90 9.82
CA ASP A 86 25.41 -12.60 10.45
C ASP A 86 24.45 -11.58 11.08
N PHE A 87 23.33 -11.35 10.41
CA PHE A 87 22.33 -10.37 10.81
C PHE A 87 21.33 -10.85 11.87
N THR A 88 21.47 -12.09 12.36
CA THR A 88 20.57 -12.69 13.36
C THR A 88 20.50 -11.82 14.62
N GLY A 89 19.29 -11.39 14.99
CA GLY A 89 19.06 -10.52 16.15
C GLY A 89 19.55 -9.08 16.01
N ILE A 90 20.10 -8.70 14.85
CA ILE A 90 20.54 -7.33 14.52
C ILE A 90 19.57 -6.69 13.52
N CYS A 91 19.14 -7.45 12.52
CA CYS A 91 18.17 -7.03 11.52
C CYS A 91 17.02 -8.02 11.43
N SER A 92 15.84 -7.54 11.05
CA SER A 92 14.75 -8.38 10.56
C SER A 92 14.42 -8.02 9.13
N ARG A 93 13.92 -9.02 8.39
CA ARG A 93 13.45 -8.84 7.01
C ARG A 93 12.06 -9.44 6.85
N TYR A 94 11.20 -8.71 6.16
CA TYR A 94 9.82 -9.09 5.86
C TYR A 94 9.67 -9.15 4.35
N LEU A 95 9.38 -10.33 3.80
CA LEU A 95 9.53 -10.64 2.38
C LEU A 95 8.21 -10.87 1.64
N ASP A 96 7.15 -11.21 2.36
CA ASP A 96 5.88 -11.66 1.82
C ASP A 96 4.71 -11.37 2.78
N SER A 97 3.53 -11.84 2.43
CA SER A 97 2.30 -11.66 3.22
C SER A 97 2.32 -12.27 4.62
N ASN A 98 3.29 -13.15 4.95
CA ASN A 98 3.48 -13.63 6.31
C ASN A 98 4.18 -12.57 7.16
N GLY A 99 5.05 -11.77 6.55
CA GLY A 99 5.82 -10.73 7.21
C GLY A 99 5.11 -9.37 7.24
N TYR A 100 4.27 -9.06 6.25
CA TYR A 100 3.56 -7.78 6.17
C TYR A 100 2.17 -7.90 5.55
N SER A 101 1.27 -6.99 5.91
CA SER A 101 -0.07 -6.87 5.32
C SER A 101 -0.60 -5.44 5.42
N LEU A 102 -1.83 -5.23 4.97
CA LEU A 102 -2.54 -3.95 5.04
C LEU A 102 -3.46 -3.90 6.25
N ARG A 103 -3.57 -2.69 6.84
CA ARG A 103 -4.51 -2.38 7.89
C ARG A 103 -5.16 -1.03 7.61
N THR A 104 -6.48 -0.93 7.63
CA THR A 104 -7.20 0.31 7.40
C THR A 104 -8.29 0.50 8.44
N SER A 105 -8.45 1.74 8.93
CA SER A 105 -9.46 2.03 9.96
C SER A 105 -9.42 1.06 11.15
N GLY A 106 -8.21 0.69 11.60
CA GLY A 106 -8.02 -0.21 12.74
C GLY A 106 -8.38 -1.69 12.49
N THR A 107 -8.60 -2.09 11.22
CA THR A 107 -8.99 -3.46 10.86
C THR A 107 -8.06 -4.04 9.81
N ASP A 108 -7.73 -5.31 9.92
CA ASP A 108 -6.94 -6.02 8.92
C ASP A 108 -7.71 -6.07 7.60
N VAL A 109 -7.03 -5.73 6.51
CA VAL A 109 -7.63 -5.81 5.17
C VAL A 109 -7.59 -7.27 4.69
N ASP A 110 -8.66 -7.68 4.02
CA ASP A 110 -8.82 -9.02 3.46
C ASP A 110 -7.61 -9.42 2.59
N GLN A 111 -7.23 -10.70 2.64
CA GLN A 111 -6.10 -11.28 1.92
C GLN A 111 -6.20 -11.20 0.39
N ARG A 112 -7.39 -10.90 -0.15
CA ARG A 112 -7.56 -10.60 -1.58
C ARG A 112 -6.79 -9.35 -2.01
N PHE A 113 -6.52 -8.40 -1.10
CA PHE A 113 -5.64 -7.29 -1.36
C PHE A 113 -4.17 -7.70 -1.22
N ARG A 114 -3.44 -7.64 -2.31
CA ARG A 114 -2.02 -7.99 -2.36
C ARG A 114 -1.17 -6.77 -2.67
N LEU A 115 -0.07 -6.62 -1.95
CA LEU A 115 0.92 -5.59 -2.22
C LEU A 115 1.77 -5.98 -3.44
N ARG A 116 1.80 -5.10 -4.43
CA ARG A 116 2.58 -5.26 -5.67
C ARG A 116 3.36 -4.00 -5.98
N LEU A 117 4.51 -4.17 -6.60
CA LEU A 117 5.34 -3.08 -7.13
C LEU A 117 5.15 -2.99 -8.63
N ASP A 118 4.69 -1.83 -9.09
CA ASP A 118 4.53 -1.50 -10.50
C ASP A 118 5.53 -0.43 -10.90
N GLN A 119 6.23 -0.64 -12.00
CA GLN A 119 7.11 0.36 -12.60
C GLN A 119 6.35 1.11 -13.68
N GLY A 120 6.20 2.43 -13.50
CA GLY A 120 5.60 3.33 -14.47
C GLY A 120 6.60 4.36 -15.00
N ARG A 121 6.11 5.29 -15.81
CA ARG A 121 6.91 6.39 -16.37
C ARG A 121 7.51 7.31 -15.29
N HIS A 122 6.85 7.44 -14.16
CA HIS A 122 7.23 8.35 -13.08
C HIS A 122 7.94 7.67 -11.90
N GLY A 123 8.26 6.39 -12.01
CA GLY A 123 8.95 5.67 -10.94
C GLY A 123 8.32 4.34 -10.57
N LEU A 124 8.60 3.87 -9.37
CA LEU A 124 7.98 2.70 -8.77
C LEU A 124 6.82 3.12 -7.87
N THR A 125 5.75 2.34 -7.92
CA THR A 125 4.58 2.51 -7.06
C THR A 125 4.28 1.19 -6.35
N LEU A 126 4.22 1.22 -5.02
CA LEU A 126 3.69 0.11 -4.23
C LEU A 126 2.18 0.26 -4.17
N ARG A 127 1.46 -0.70 -4.72
CA ARG A 127 0.00 -0.73 -4.75
C ARG A 127 -0.55 -1.91 -3.98
N ALA A 128 -1.62 -1.69 -3.25
CA ALA A 128 -2.51 -2.74 -2.81
C ALA A 128 -3.55 -2.98 -3.89
N MET A 129 -3.60 -4.19 -4.42
CA MET A 129 -4.50 -4.58 -5.50
C MET A 129 -5.49 -5.63 -5.02
N ASP A 130 -6.77 -5.37 -5.23
CA ASP A 130 -7.85 -6.36 -5.06
C ASP A 130 -7.81 -7.32 -6.25
N SER A 131 -7.54 -8.61 -5.97
CA SER A 131 -7.46 -9.64 -7.01
C SER A 131 -8.79 -9.89 -7.72
N ASP A 132 -9.93 -9.62 -7.06
CA ASP A 132 -11.26 -9.97 -7.57
C ASP A 132 -11.92 -8.80 -8.31
N ARG A 133 -11.72 -7.59 -7.81
CA ARG A 133 -12.42 -6.39 -8.32
C ARG A 133 -11.52 -5.43 -9.09
N GLY A 134 -10.22 -5.68 -9.12
CA GLY A 134 -9.25 -4.81 -9.78
C GLY A 134 -9.08 -3.43 -9.12
N SER A 135 -9.69 -3.19 -7.94
CA SER A 135 -9.50 -1.95 -7.20
C SER A 135 -8.06 -1.83 -6.73
N THR A 136 -7.51 -0.62 -6.80
CA THR A 136 -6.13 -0.35 -6.41
C THR A 136 -6.03 0.81 -5.44
N ILE A 137 -5.05 0.75 -4.54
CA ILE A 137 -4.71 1.81 -3.61
C ILE A 137 -3.19 1.99 -3.65
N THR A 138 -2.74 3.22 -3.77
CA THR A 138 -1.31 3.55 -3.69
C THR A 138 -0.88 3.67 -2.23
N VAL A 139 0.17 2.95 -1.87
CA VAL A 139 0.70 2.85 -0.49
C VAL A 139 2.03 3.58 -0.35
N ALA A 140 2.93 3.44 -1.33
CA ALA A 140 4.25 4.06 -1.33
C ALA A 140 4.76 4.30 -2.75
N ARG A 141 5.73 5.22 -2.89
CA ARG A 141 6.34 5.54 -4.19
C ARG A 141 7.85 5.73 -4.10
N ALA A 142 8.51 5.58 -5.26
CA ALA A 142 9.86 6.05 -5.49
C ALA A 142 9.93 6.73 -6.86
N THR A 143 10.41 7.97 -6.90
CA THR A 143 10.53 8.77 -8.14
C THR A 143 11.82 8.48 -8.89
N LYS A 144 12.90 8.17 -8.17
CA LYS A 144 14.20 7.85 -8.76
C LYS A 144 14.37 6.34 -8.80
N VAL A 145 14.26 5.78 -10.01
CA VAL A 145 14.36 4.34 -10.23
C VAL A 145 15.57 4.04 -11.08
N ARG A 146 16.49 3.27 -10.52
CA ARG A 146 17.63 2.73 -11.24
C ARG A 146 17.73 1.25 -10.92
N ARG A 147 17.75 0.41 -11.93
CA ARG A 147 17.95 -1.03 -11.73
C ARG A 147 19.42 -1.33 -11.51
N ASN A 148 19.72 -1.95 -10.38
CA ASN A 148 21.06 -2.42 -10.04
C ASN A 148 20.92 -3.74 -9.28
N LYS A 149 21.62 -4.78 -9.74
CA LYS A 149 21.51 -6.14 -9.14
C LYS A 149 21.91 -6.17 -7.65
N ASN A 150 22.79 -5.27 -7.25
CA ASN A 150 23.38 -5.25 -5.91
C ASN A 150 22.85 -4.09 -5.04
N ALA A 151 21.83 -3.37 -5.50
CA ALA A 151 21.29 -2.23 -4.76
C ALA A 151 19.78 -2.11 -4.98
N PHE A 152 19.09 -1.55 -3.99
CA PHE A 152 17.64 -1.50 -3.95
C PHE A 152 17.15 -0.06 -4.00
N VAL A 153 15.93 0.12 -4.46
CA VAL A 153 15.26 1.42 -4.50
C VAL A 153 14.47 1.59 -3.21
N GLN A 154 14.69 2.69 -2.49
CA GLN A 154 13.91 3.04 -1.31
C GLN A 154 12.55 3.61 -1.74
N LEU A 155 11.49 3.13 -1.11
CA LEU A 155 10.14 3.63 -1.26
C LEU A 155 9.79 4.54 -0.07
N THR A 156 9.06 5.61 -0.35
CA THR A 156 8.49 6.51 0.65
C THR A 156 6.99 6.27 0.73
N LEU A 157 6.46 6.16 1.94
CA LEU A 157 5.01 6.03 2.15
C LEU A 157 4.27 7.26 1.63
N GLU A 158 3.08 7.04 1.08
CA GLU A 158 2.16 8.13 0.73
C GLU A 158 1.61 8.78 2.01
N PRO A 159 1.20 10.06 1.94
CA PRO A 159 0.61 10.75 3.08
C PRO A 159 -0.55 9.95 3.71
N GLY A 160 -0.56 9.88 5.03
CA GLY A 160 -1.55 9.13 5.81
C GLY A 160 -1.26 7.64 5.97
N TRP A 161 -0.22 7.11 5.32
CA TRP A 161 0.27 5.76 5.56
C TRP A 161 1.41 5.76 6.58
N SER A 162 1.44 4.74 7.41
CA SER A 162 2.48 4.50 8.42
C SER A 162 2.80 3.00 8.54
N LEU A 163 3.90 2.68 9.21
CA LEU A 163 4.18 1.30 9.60
C LEU A 163 3.72 1.06 11.04
N GLU A 164 3.06 -0.06 11.25
CA GLU A 164 2.61 -0.49 12.58
C GLU A 164 3.00 -1.94 12.84
N ARG A 165 3.17 -2.30 14.10
CA ARG A 165 3.44 -3.66 14.54
C ARG A 165 2.15 -4.36 14.95
N ARG A 166 1.92 -5.58 14.44
CA ARG A 166 0.79 -6.40 14.87
C ARG A 166 0.92 -6.80 16.34
N VAL A 167 -0.20 -6.73 17.04
CA VAL A 167 -0.32 -7.12 18.45
C VAL A 167 -1.47 -8.12 18.59
N TYR A 168 -1.23 -9.20 19.32
CA TYR A 168 -2.23 -10.19 19.66
C TYR A 168 -2.24 -10.42 21.16
N GLN A 169 -3.38 -10.20 21.83
CA GLN A 169 -3.54 -10.34 23.29
C GLN A 169 -2.41 -9.63 24.09
N GLY A 170 -2.08 -8.39 23.68
CA GLY A 170 -1.03 -7.61 24.30
C GLY A 170 0.41 -7.97 23.89
N ARG A 171 0.61 -9.10 23.19
CA ARG A 171 1.93 -9.55 22.74
C ARG A 171 2.24 -8.99 21.35
N THR A 172 3.40 -8.40 21.20
CA THR A 172 3.92 -7.92 19.91
C THR A 172 4.36 -9.09 19.05
N LEU A 173 3.90 -9.14 17.80
CA LEU A 173 4.22 -10.18 16.83
C LEU A 173 5.24 -9.67 15.81
N SER A 174 5.95 -10.61 15.19
CA SER A 174 6.89 -10.32 14.08
C SER A 174 6.14 -10.14 12.76
N HIS A 175 5.22 -9.14 12.70
CA HIS A 175 4.44 -8.81 11.51
C HIS A 175 4.25 -7.30 11.42
N VAL A 176 4.46 -6.72 10.25
CA VAL A 176 4.37 -5.29 9.97
C VAL A 176 3.12 -4.99 9.17
N TYR A 177 2.35 -4.00 9.60
CA TYR A 177 1.25 -3.44 8.83
C TYR A 177 1.70 -2.21 8.05
N PHE A 178 1.30 -2.11 6.81
CA PHE A 178 1.11 -0.85 6.13
C PHE A 178 -0.28 -0.34 6.53
N ALA A 179 -0.31 0.66 7.41
CA ALA A 179 -1.52 1.10 8.09
C ALA A 179 -1.97 2.48 7.60
N ASN A 180 -3.29 2.66 7.52
CA ASN A 180 -3.92 3.95 7.26
C ASN A 180 -5.18 4.09 8.12
N ALA A 181 -5.38 5.27 8.72
CA ALA A 181 -6.53 5.53 9.59
C ALA A 181 -7.87 5.60 8.83
N GLN A 182 -7.83 5.84 7.51
CA GLN A 182 -9.05 5.96 6.72
C GLN A 182 -9.64 4.59 6.33
N PRO A 183 -10.98 4.52 6.15
CA PRO A 183 -11.63 3.32 5.65
C PRO A 183 -11.13 2.91 4.25
N LEU A 184 -11.08 1.61 3.99
CA LEU A 184 -10.66 1.04 2.71
C LEU A 184 -11.43 1.63 1.52
N THR A 185 -12.73 1.82 1.65
CA THR A 185 -13.61 2.39 0.61
C THR A 185 -13.22 3.82 0.23
N THR A 186 -12.88 4.64 1.23
CA THR A 186 -12.41 6.01 1.03
C THR A 186 -11.09 6.03 0.26
N LEU A 187 -10.15 5.17 0.64
CA LEU A 187 -8.85 5.06 -0.04
C LEU A 187 -8.99 4.62 -1.51
N ILE A 188 -9.88 3.67 -1.79
CA ILE A 188 -10.19 3.24 -3.16
C ILE A 188 -10.77 4.39 -3.98
N ALA A 189 -11.76 5.12 -3.43
CA ALA A 189 -12.38 6.26 -4.11
C ALA A 189 -11.37 7.37 -4.40
N ALA A 190 -10.51 7.72 -3.44
CA ALA A 190 -9.46 8.72 -3.60
C ALA A 190 -8.45 8.34 -4.70
N ASN A 191 -8.04 7.06 -4.75
CA ASN A 191 -7.14 6.57 -5.79
C ASN A 191 -7.77 6.65 -7.19
N GLN A 192 -9.02 6.26 -7.34
CA GLN A 192 -9.76 6.34 -8.61
C GLN A 192 -9.89 7.78 -9.11
N ASN A 193 -10.17 8.72 -8.22
CA ASN A 193 -10.24 10.14 -8.55
C ASN A 193 -8.89 10.70 -9.03
N SER A 194 -7.81 10.34 -8.35
CA SER A 194 -6.44 10.72 -8.76
C SER A 194 -6.08 10.19 -10.14
N GLU A 195 -6.43 8.94 -10.45
CA GLU A 195 -6.20 8.35 -11.77
C GLU A 195 -7.03 9.00 -12.88
N ARG A 196 -8.28 9.36 -12.60
CA ARG A 196 -9.15 10.11 -13.55
C ARG A 196 -8.59 11.50 -13.85
N THR A 197 -8.16 12.22 -12.81
CA THR A 197 -7.54 13.56 -12.96
C THR A 197 -6.29 13.50 -13.84
N THR A 198 -5.42 12.52 -13.58
CA THR A 198 -4.21 12.34 -14.37
C THR A 198 -4.51 12.00 -15.84
N ARG A 199 -5.50 11.17 -16.11
CA ARG A 199 -5.95 10.87 -17.50
C ARG A 199 -6.59 12.08 -18.17
N GLY A 200 -7.39 12.86 -17.44
CA GLY A 200 -8.00 14.09 -17.96
C GLY A 200 -6.96 15.14 -18.39
N LEU A 201 -5.91 15.33 -17.59
CA LEU A 201 -4.83 16.27 -17.91
C LEU A 201 -4.02 15.84 -19.14
N THR A 202 -3.82 14.53 -19.36
CA THR A 202 -3.14 14.04 -20.56
C THR A 202 -4.00 14.10 -21.82
N ALA A 203 -5.33 14.04 -21.68
CA ALA A 203 -6.27 14.15 -22.80
C ALA A 203 -6.51 15.61 -23.23
N SER A 204 -6.19 16.60 -22.38
CA SER A 204 -6.40 18.03 -22.63
C SER A 204 -5.21 18.73 -23.31
N LEU A 205 -4.14 18.03 -23.66
CA LEU A 205 -3.09 18.61 -24.48
C LEU A 205 -3.66 18.82 -25.89
N PRO A 206 -3.70 20.07 -26.41
CA PRO A 206 -4.12 20.32 -27.77
C PRO A 206 -3.23 19.48 -28.71
N PRO A 207 -3.79 18.92 -29.80
CA PRO A 207 -2.98 18.21 -30.75
C PRO A 207 -1.86 19.15 -31.21
N MET A 208 -0.62 18.72 -31.06
CA MET A 208 0.50 19.49 -31.63
C MET A 208 0.16 19.75 -33.09
N PRO A 209 0.27 21.00 -33.57
CA PRO A 209 0.04 21.26 -34.98
C PRO A 209 0.98 20.35 -35.76
N SER A 210 0.41 19.47 -36.53
CA SER A 210 1.13 18.66 -37.49
C SER A 210 1.85 19.63 -38.38
N ARG A 211 3.13 19.81 -38.19
CA ARG A 211 3.96 20.56 -39.14
C ARG A 211 3.86 19.78 -40.45
N SER A 212 2.93 20.24 -41.30
CA SER A 212 2.87 19.78 -42.67
C SER A 212 4.24 20.03 -43.27
N ILE A 213 5.03 18.99 -43.40
CA ILE A 213 6.21 19.01 -44.25
C ILE A 213 5.63 19.21 -45.62
N GLN A 214 5.63 20.49 -46.11
CA GLN A 214 5.44 20.75 -47.51
C GLN A 214 6.54 19.97 -48.23
N SER A 215 6.11 18.87 -48.82
CA SER A 215 6.94 18.13 -49.77
C SER A 215 7.28 19.04 -50.92
N ASN A 216 8.49 19.61 -50.88
CA ASN A 216 9.09 20.28 -51.99
C ASN A 216 9.26 19.19 -53.07
N GLN A 217 8.31 19.15 -54.00
CA GLN A 217 8.41 18.34 -55.23
C GLN A 217 9.59 18.86 -56.01
N GLY A 218 10.64 18.07 -56.11
CA GLY A 218 11.74 18.41 -57.01
C GLY A 218 13.09 17.84 -56.60
N MET A 219 13.15 16.54 -56.20
CA MET A 219 14.42 15.84 -56.21
C MET A 219 14.18 14.42 -56.73
N GLN A 220 14.50 14.20 -58.02
CA GLN A 220 14.62 12.89 -58.59
C GLN A 220 15.65 12.09 -57.80
N ARG A 221 15.18 11.14 -57.05
CA ARG A 221 16.03 10.13 -56.38
C ARG A 221 16.43 9.13 -57.43
N GLY A 222 17.61 9.27 -57.98
CA GLY A 222 18.29 8.20 -58.69
C GLY A 222 18.63 7.04 -57.71
N PRO A 223 18.89 5.84 -58.23
CA PRO A 223 19.22 4.70 -57.40
C PRO A 223 20.46 4.97 -56.54
N ILE A 224 20.37 4.67 -55.26
CA ILE A 224 21.49 4.81 -54.30
C ILE A 224 22.58 3.81 -54.72
N ARG A 225 23.73 4.29 -55.14
CA ARG A 225 24.92 3.45 -55.35
C ARG A 225 25.53 3.16 -53.97
N LEU A 226 25.53 1.89 -53.59
CA LEU A 226 26.28 1.41 -52.44
C LEU A 226 27.74 1.17 -52.87
N GLU A 227 28.66 1.88 -52.22
CA GLU A 227 30.10 1.66 -52.43
C GLU A 227 30.56 0.55 -51.48
N VAL A 228 31.02 -0.56 -52.05
CA VAL A 228 31.55 -1.70 -51.27
C VAL A 228 33.01 -1.38 -50.96
N ILE A 229 33.30 -1.13 -49.67
CA ILE A 229 34.68 -0.96 -49.17
C ILE A 229 35.23 -2.38 -48.91
N PRO A 230 36.30 -2.82 -49.63
CA PRO A 230 36.89 -4.11 -49.37
C PRO A 230 37.59 -4.12 -48.00
N TYR A 231 37.29 -5.15 -47.18
CA TYR A 231 37.98 -5.42 -45.95
C TYR A 231 39.43 -5.77 -46.23
N ARG A 232 40.40 -5.05 -45.65
CA ARG A 232 41.80 -5.42 -45.63
C ARG A 232 42.09 -6.12 -44.30
N PRO A 233 42.66 -7.33 -44.31
CA PRO A 233 43.05 -8.06 -43.09
C PRO A 233 44.19 -7.39 -42.34
#